data_9848b44db36cb0eeb458b1b94e64b217
#
_entry.id   9848b44db36cb0eeb458b1b94e64b217
#
_cell.length_a   1.000
_cell.length_b   1.000
_cell.length_c   1.000
_cell.angle_alpha   90.00
_cell.angle_beta   90.00
_cell.angle_gamma   90.00
#
_symmetry.space_group_name_H-M   'P 1'
#
loop_
_entity.id
_entity.type
_entity.pdbx_description
1 polymer ?
#
loop_
_entity_poly.entity_id
_entity_poly.type
_entity_poly.pdbx_seq_one_letter_code
_entity_poly.pdbx_strand_id
1 'polypeptide(L)'
;MLRGLAWRLVPLALAVSPVSVAAASCTGTPSPVRLFVNVDNVRSSQGLIAVTLYTDERRKFLARRGSLYVGRVPARQGRTRVCIHVPRPGTYALAVYHDADSDRSFDRTGLGLPDEGFGFSNNPPTFLGLPNFSRVRLNVAKTDLSTGVRLHYR
;
A
#
# COMPACT_ATOMS: atom_id res chain seq x y z
N MET A 1 -47.94 -60.95 6.27
CA MET A 1 -47.32 -60.20 5.14
C MET A 1 -46.86 -58.85 5.61
N LEU A 2 -45.60 -58.72 6.05
CA LEU A 2 -45.01 -57.44 6.51
C LEU A 2 -44.16 -56.88 5.33
N ARG A 3 -44.58 -55.71 4.81
CA ARG A 3 -43.82 -54.97 3.82
C ARG A 3 -42.82 -54.06 4.53
N GLY A 4 -41.53 -54.38 4.45
CA GLY A 4 -40.46 -53.54 4.99
C GLY A 4 -40.30 -52.28 4.20
N LEU A 5 -40.38 -51.15 4.89
CA LEU A 5 -40.14 -49.80 4.37
C LEU A 5 -38.62 -49.51 4.46
N ALA A 6 -37.91 -49.60 3.34
CA ALA A 6 -36.49 -49.28 3.28
C ALA A 6 -36.31 -47.74 3.19
N TRP A 7 -35.84 -47.12 4.28
CA TRP A 7 -35.41 -45.73 4.25
C TRP A 7 -34.06 -45.59 3.54
N ARG A 8 -34.09 -44.90 2.42
CA ARG A 8 -32.87 -44.54 1.72
C ARG A 8 -32.31 -43.28 2.38
N LEU A 9 -31.15 -43.42 3.04
CA LEU A 9 -30.35 -42.28 3.51
C LEU A 9 -29.66 -41.62 2.30
N VAL A 10 -30.06 -40.40 1.97
CA VAL A 10 -29.41 -39.56 0.97
C VAL A 10 -28.27 -38.84 1.67
N PRO A 11 -26.98 -39.02 1.27
CA PRO A 11 -25.90 -38.28 1.86
C PRO A 11 -25.97 -36.81 1.42
N LEU A 12 -26.06 -35.89 2.38
CA LEU A 12 -25.95 -34.44 2.18
C LEU A 12 -24.49 -34.11 1.92
N ALA A 13 -24.10 -33.92 0.67
CA ALA A 13 -22.78 -33.48 0.30
C ALA A 13 -22.64 -31.98 0.60
N LEU A 14 -21.87 -31.62 1.62
CA LEU A 14 -21.47 -30.23 1.88
C LEU A 14 -20.48 -29.78 0.78
N ALA A 15 -20.94 -28.93 -0.11
CA ALA A 15 -20.09 -28.29 -1.10
C ALA A 15 -19.25 -27.22 -0.41
N VAL A 16 -17.95 -27.48 -0.24
CA VAL A 16 -16.98 -26.48 0.22
C VAL A 16 -16.59 -25.65 -1.00
N SER A 17 -17.13 -24.43 -1.09
CA SER A 17 -16.72 -23.48 -2.13
C SER A 17 -15.30 -22.97 -1.85
N PRO A 18 -14.37 -23.01 -2.80
CA PRO A 18 -13.04 -22.43 -2.62
C PRO A 18 -13.16 -20.90 -2.51
N VAL A 19 -12.71 -20.34 -1.39
CA VAL A 19 -12.54 -18.89 -1.25
C VAL A 19 -11.37 -18.48 -2.14
N SER A 20 -11.65 -17.89 -3.31
CA SER A 20 -10.64 -17.25 -4.13
C SER A 20 -10.07 -16.05 -3.39
N VAL A 21 -8.87 -16.18 -2.84
CA VAL A 21 -8.09 -15.02 -2.37
C VAL A 21 -7.64 -14.28 -3.63
N ALA A 22 -8.33 -13.18 -3.93
CA ALA A 22 -7.91 -12.29 -5.00
C ALA A 22 -6.48 -11.80 -4.69
N ALA A 23 -5.52 -12.17 -5.53
CA ALA A 23 -4.18 -11.64 -5.45
C ALA A 23 -4.27 -10.12 -5.62
N ALA A 24 -3.78 -9.36 -4.62
CA ALA A 24 -3.80 -7.91 -4.69
C ALA A 24 -3.05 -7.45 -5.94
N SER A 25 -3.78 -6.82 -6.88
CA SER A 25 -3.18 -6.32 -8.11
C SER A 25 -2.21 -5.18 -7.80
N CYS A 26 -1.03 -5.19 -8.43
CA CYS A 26 -0.09 -4.09 -8.31
C CYS A 26 -0.59 -2.86 -9.09
N THR A 27 -0.38 -1.68 -8.54
CA THR A 27 -0.68 -0.40 -9.21
C THR A 27 0.37 -0.11 -10.29
N GLY A 28 -0.05 0.52 -11.39
CA GLY A 28 0.80 0.93 -12.50
C GLY A 28 0.75 -0.02 -13.69
N THR A 29 1.44 0.35 -14.77
CA THR A 29 1.54 -0.49 -15.96
C THR A 29 2.30 -1.78 -15.63
N PRO A 30 1.74 -2.97 -15.95
CA PRO A 30 2.40 -4.23 -15.67
C PRO A 30 3.83 -4.28 -16.18
N SER A 31 4.75 -4.69 -15.31
CA SER A 31 6.17 -4.82 -15.60
C SER A 31 6.76 -5.99 -14.80
N PRO A 32 7.92 -6.55 -15.19
CA PRO A 32 8.59 -7.59 -14.42
C PRO A 32 9.15 -7.09 -13.08
N VAL A 33 9.24 -5.77 -12.88
CA VAL A 33 9.77 -5.16 -11.65
C VAL A 33 8.61 -4.76 -10.75
N ARG A 34 8.46 -5.44 -9.61
CA ARG A 34 7.45 -5.14 -8.61
C ARG A 34 8.10 -4.64 -7.33
N LEU A 35 7.56 -3.56 -6.80
CA LEU A 35 7.94 -3.00 -5.52
C LEU A 35 6.84 -3.24 -4.50
N PHE A 36 7.14 -4.00 -3.48
CA PHE A 36 6.28 -4.23 -2.33
C PHE A 36 6.65 -3.28 -1.21
N VAL A 37 5.72 -2.41 -0.84
CA VAL A 37 5.90 -1.45 0.23
C VAL A 37 5.14 -1.93 1.46
N ASN A 38 5.85 -2.29 2.52
CA ASN A 38 5.28 -2.61 3.82
C ASN A 38 5.19 -1.31 4.62
N VAL A 39 3.97 -0.85 4.85
CA VAL A 39 3.69 0.38 5.59
C VAL A 39 3.41 0.01 7.03
N ASP A 40 4.31 0.39 7.93
CA ASP A 40 4.26 0.10 9.36
C ASP A 40 3.70 1.26 10.17
N ASN A 41 3.26 0.96 11.41
CA ASN A 41 2.69 1.93 12.33
C ASN A 41 1.39 2.57 11.83
N VAL A 42 0.57 1.81 11.11
CA VAL A 42 -0.76 2.26 10.69
C VAL A 42 -1.67 2.32 11.90
N ARG A 43 -2.19 3.51 12.23
CA ARG A 43 -2.92 3.79 13.49
C ARG A 43 -4.29 3.10 13.55
N SER A 44 -4.97 2.98 12.40
CA SER A 44 -6.30 2.36 12.32
C SER A 44 -6.52 1.66 10.99
N SER A 45 -7.61 0.88 10.90
CA SER A 45 -8.07 0.27 9.64
C SER A 45 -9.10 1.14 8.90
N GLN A 46 -9.24 2.41 9.26
CA GLN A 46 -10.10 3.35 8.54
C GLN A 46 -9.37 3.92 7.33
N GLY A 47 -10.09 4.20 6.27
CA GLY A 47 -9.59 4.84 5.08
C GLY A 47 -8.61 4.00 4.25
N LEU A 48 -7.64 4.67 3.67
CA LEU A 48 -6.71 4.12 2.70
C LEU A 48 -5.24 4.37 3.12
N ILE A 49 -4.36 3.47 2.72
CA ILE A 49 -2.93 3.77 2.64
C ILE A 49 -2.61 4.16 1.20
N ALA A 50 -2.12 5.36 1.02
CA ALA A 50 -1.67 5.89 -0.26
C ALA A 50 -0.14 5.85 -0.34
N VAL A 51 0.40 5.15 -1.35
CA VAL A 51 1.83 5.07 -1.64
C VAL A 51 2.09 5.73 -2.98
N THR A 52 2.83 6.81 -2.96
CA THR A 52 3.19 7.60 -4.14
C THR A 52 4.62 7.27 -4.57
N LEU A 53 4.77 6.82 -5.81
CA LEU A 53 6.07 6.55 -6.44
C LEU A 53 6.51 7.76 -7.28
N TYR A 54 7.73 8.20 -7.08
CA TYR A 54 8.39 9.27 -7.84
C TYR A 54 9.61 8.74 -8.56
N THR A 55 9.89 9.29 -9.75
CA THR A 55 11.16 9.09 -10.47
C THR A 55 12.32 9.78 -9.74
N ASP A 56 13.57 9.46 -10.13
CA ASP A 56 14.79 10.10 -9.59
C ASP A 56 14.97 11.54 -10.09
N GLU A 57 13.93 12.35 -9.85
CA GLU A 57 13.90 13.76 -10.24
C GLU A 57 13.50 14.62 -9.06
N ARG A 58 14.47 15.33 -8.46
CA ARG A 58 14.23 16.19 -7.28
C ARG A 58 13.06 17.16 -7.47
N ARG A 59 12.91 17.73 -8.67
CA ARG A 59 11.85 18.71 -8.97
C ARG A 59 10.45 18.10 -8.98
N LYS A 60 10.33 16.78 -9.18
CA LYS A 60 9.06 16.05 -9.18
C LYS A 60 8.67 15.56 -7.79
N PHE A 61 9.64 15.37 -6.89
CA PHE A 61 9.37 14.87 -5.55
C PHE A 61 8.48 15.84 -4.79
N LEU A 62 7.34 15.34 -4.32
CA LEU A 62 6.27 16.08 -3.60
C LEU A 62 5.67 17.26 -4.41
N ALA A 63 6.02 17.40 -5.66
CA ALA A 63 5.42 18.41 -6.53
C ALA A 63 4.03 17.99 -7.00
N ARG A 64 3.16 18.96 -7.21
CA ARG A 64 1.86 18.73 -7.83
C ARG A 64 2.05 18.06 -9.20
N ARG A 65 1.39 16.90 -9.42
CA ARG A 65 1.55 16.07 -10.63
C ARG A 65 2.97 15.54 -10.88
N GLY A 66 3.79 15.50 -9.83
CA GLY A 66 5.15 14.94 -9.92
C GLY A 66 5.23 13.42 -9.81
N SER A 67 4.19 12.78 -9.31
CA SER A 67 4.13 11.33 -9.12
C SER A 67 4.12 10.54 -10.42
N LEU A 68 4.77 9.38 -10.42
CA LEU A 68 4.66 8.41 -11.49
C LEU A 68 3.40 7.57 -11.32
N TYR A 69 3.19 7.00 -10.12
CA TYR A 69 2.00 6.25 -9.74
C TYR A 69 1.59 6.56 -8.30
N VAL A 70 0.32 6.37 -8.00
CA VAL A 70 -0.22 6.40 -6.64
C VAL A 70 -1.03 5.13 -6.41
N GLY A 71 -0.47 4.20 -5.66
CA GLY A 71 -1.16 2.99 -5.20
C GLY A 71 -1.97 3.30 -3.95
N ARG A 72 -3.24 2.87 -3.94
CA ARG A 72 -4.13 3.00 -2.78
C ARG A 72 -4.73 1.65 -2.45
N VAL A 73 -4.68 1.28 -1.18
CA VAL A 73 -5.30 0.04 -0.67
C VAL A 73 -6.01 0.34 0.65
N PRO A 74 -7.03 -0.41 1.02
CA PRO A 74 -7.65 -0.28 2.33
C PRO A 74 -6.61 -0.37 3.45
N ALA A 75 -6.67 0.56 4.40
CA ALA A 75 -5.80 0.57 5.56
C ALA A 75 -6.03 -0.67 6.43
N ARG A 76 -4.95 -1.22 6.98
CA ARG A 76 -4.99 -2.27 8.01
C ARG A 76 -4.14 -1.80 9.17
N GLN A 77 -4.72 -1.76 10.37
CA GLN A 77 -4.01 -1.38 11.58
C GLN A 77 -2.73 -2.19 11.78
N GLY A 78 -1.67 -1.54 12.23
CA GLY A 78 -0.35 -2.12 12.40
C GLY A 78 0.46 -2.10 11.12
N ARG A 79 0.12 -2.92 10.13
CA ARG A 79 0.86 -3.02 8.86
C ARG A 79 -0.07 -3.18 7.66
N THR A 80 0.19 -2.40 6.63
CA THR A 80 -0.47 -2.52 5.32
C THR A 80 0.57 -2.73 4.24
N ARG A 81 0.31 -3.66 3.31
CA ARG A 81 1.21 -3.94 2.17
C ARG A 81 0.61 -3.40 0.88
N VAL A 82 1.41 -2.65 0.12
CA VAL A 82 1.05 -2.09 -1.19
C VAL A 82 2.00 -2.62 -2.23
N CYS A 83 1.49 -2.97 -3.41
CA CYS A 83 2.30 -3.40 -4.55
C CYS A 83 2.22 -2.36 -5.67
N ILE A 84 3.37 -1.99 -6.24
CA ILE A 84 3.48 -1.06 -7.37
C ILE A 84 4.39 -1.68 -8.44
N HIS A 85 3.93 -1.67 -9.70
CA HIS A 85 4.79 -1.95 -10.83
C HIS A 85 5.76 -0.79 -11.06
N VAL A 86 7.04 -1.10 -11.23
CA VAL A 86 8.08 -0.11 -11.52
C VAL A 86 8.51 -0.30 -12.98
N PRO A 87 8.53 0.74 -13.83
CA PRO A 87 8.73 0.58 -15.28
C PRO A 87 10.05 -0.13 -15.65
N ARG A 88 11.09 0.10 -14.87
CA ARG A 88 12.43 -0.48 -15.05
C ARG A 88 13.22 -0.42 -13.74
N PRO A 89 14.30 -1.21 -13.59
CA PRO A 89 15.27 -0.99 -12.52
C PRO A 89 15.81 0.45 -12.54
N GLY A 90 16.05 1.03 -11.37
CA GLY A 90 16.51 2.41 -11.25
C GLY A 90 16.30 2.99 -9.86
N THR A 91 16.57 4.27 -9.73
CA THR A 91 16.36 5.00 -8.47
C THR A 91 14.99 5.66 -8.48
N TYR A 92 14.29 5.54 -7.36
CA TYR A 92 12.94 6.08 -7.13
C TYR A 92 12.86 6.70 -5.74
N ALA A 93 11.75 7.34 -5.43
CA ALA A 93 11.42 7.78 -4.09
C ALA A 93 9.96 7.45 -3.78
N LEU A 94 9.66 7.21 -2.50
CA LEU A 94 8.31 6.97 -2.02
C LEU A 94 7.92 8.06 -1.02
N ALA A 95 6.67 8.52 -1.14
CA ALA A 95 5.95 9.19 -0.08
C ALA A 95 4.69 8.39 0.22
N VAL A 96 4.38 8.22 1.50
CA VAL A 96 3.26 7.41 1.98
C VAL A 96 2.45 8.24 2.95
N TYR A 97 1.12 8.14 2.89
CA TYR A 97 0.25 8.71 3.90
C TYR A 97 -0.95 7.81 4.19
N HIS A 98 -1.52 8.00 5.37
CA HIS A 98 -2.72 7.33 5.81
C HIS A 98 -3.93 8.26 5.62
N ASP A 99 -4.57 8.13 4.49
CA ASP A 99 -5.79 8.83 4.08
C ASP A 99 -6.98 8.25 4.87
N ALA A 100 -7.18 8.76 6.09
CA ALA A 100 -8.09 8.14 7.05
C ALA A 100 -9.57 8.39 6.73
N ASP A 101 -9.91 9.49 6.05
CA ASP A 101 -11.27 9.84 5.61
C ASP A 101 -11.56 9.46 4.16
N SER A 102 -10.54 8.97 3.43
CA SER A 102 -10.65 8.51 2.03
C SER A 102 -10.98 9.61 1.01
N ASP A 103 -10.62 10.86 1.29
CA ASP A 103 -10.84 11.99 0.40
C ASP A 103 -9.80 12.07 -0.73
N ARG A 104 -8.73 11.24 -0.65
CA ARG A 104 -7.60 11.11 -1.58
C ARG A 104 -6.69 12.34 -1.60
N SER A 105 -6.75 13.16 -0.58
CA SER A 105 -5.90 14.31 -0.34
C SER A 105 -4.88 13.97 0.77
N PHE A 106 -3.87 14.79 0.92
CA PHE A 106 -3.01 14.75 2.09
C PHE A 106 -3.33 15.96 2.97
N ASP A 107 -3.96 15.71 4.09
CA ASP A 107 -4.50 16.73 4.94
C ASP A 107 -3.46 17.43 5.79
N ARG A 108 -3.71 18.72 5.98
CA ARG A 108 -2.90 19.61 6.79
C ARG A 108 -3.78 20.46 7.69
N THR A 109 -3.33 20.71 8.89
CA THR A 109 -3.95 21.65 9.80
C THR A 109 -3.93 23.08 9.23
N GLY A 110 -4.70 23.97 9.79
CA GLY A 110 -4.68 25.39 9.40
C GLY A 110 -3.30 26.08 9.53
N LEU A 111 -2.36 25.48 10.26
CA LEU A 111 -0.96 25.90 10.35
C LEU A 111 -0.04 25.23 9.32
N GLY A 112 -0.60 24.47 8.37
CA GLY A 112 0.15 23.76 7.33
C GLY A 112 0.88 22.50 7.77
N LEU A 113 0.68 22.05 9.01
CA LEU A 113 1.30 20.84 9.55
C LEU A 113 0.49 19.61 9.09
N PRO A 114 1.15 18.45 8.87
CA PRO A 114 0.44 17.21 8.58
C PRO A 114 -0.59 16.87 9.65
N ASP A 115 -1.82 16.59 9.25
CA ASP A 115 -2.90 16.08 10.10
C ASP A 115 -3.01 14.57 10.00
N GLU A 116 -2.57 14.02 8.89
CA GLU A 116 -2.52 12.60 8.62
C GLU A 116 -1.15 11.98 8.91
N GLY A 117 -1.14 10.66 9.15
CA GLY A 117 0.09 9.90 9.28
C GLY A 117 0.84 9.83 7.95
N PHE A 118 2.14 10.10 7.95
CA PHE A 118 2.96 10.11 6.74
C PHE A 118 4.34 9.49 6.97
N GLY A 119 4.99 9.10 5.88
CA GLY A 119 6.34 8.53 5.89
C GLY A 119 6.97 8.53 4.50
N PHE A 120 8.24 8.18 4.45
CA PHE A 120 9.03 8.20 3.21
C PHE A 120 9.92 6.96 3.11
N SER A 121 10.34 6.60 1.89
CA SER A 121 11.37 5.58 1.70
C SER A 121 12.62 5.89 2.52
N ASN A 122 13.28 4.83 3.02
CA ASN A 122 14.44 4.89 3.90
C ASN A 122 14.20 5.52 5.29
N ASN A 123 12.96 5.87 5.63
CA ASN A 123 12.57 6.39 6.95
C ASN A 123 13.47 7.53 7.47
N PRO A 124 13.73 8.59 6.71
CA PRO A 124 14.52 9.71 7.18
C PRO A 124 13.81 10.44 8.33
N PRO A 125 14.54 11.09 9.23
CA PRO A 125 13.94 11.95 10.24
C PRO A 125 13.09 13.06 9.62
N THR A 126 11.87 13.28 10.14
CA THR A 126 10.89 14.26 9.63
C THR A 126 10.50 15.33 10.67
N PHE A 127 11.10 15.31 11.88
CA PHE A 127 10.73 16.22 12.96
C PHE A 127 11.08 17.69 12.69
N LEU A 128 12.01 17.96 11.74
CA LEU A 128 12.36 19.32 11.28
C LEU A 128 11.68 19.71 9.97
N GLY A 129 10.71 18.91 9.48
CA GLY A 129 10.01 19.15 8.23
C GLY A 129 10.18 18.03 7.19
N LEU A 130 9.98 18.37 5.91
CA LEU A 130 10.10 17.41 4.83
C LEU A 130 11.56 16.98 4.60
N PRO A 131 11.80 15.69 4.31
CA PRO A 131 13.16 15.21 4.12
C PRO A 131 13.77 15.72 2.82
N ASN A 132 15.09 15.83 2.78
CA ASN A 132 15.83 16.08 1.57
C ASN A 132 15.63 14.90 0.59
N PHE A 133 15.45 15.19 -0.70
CA PHE A 133 15.25 14.19 -1.74
C PHE A 133 16.34 13.10 -1.74
N SER A 134 17.60 13.46 -1.51
CA SER A 134 18.71 12.51 -1.43
C SER A 134 18.53 11.41 -0.38
N ARG A 135 17.81 11.70 0.70
CA ARG A 135 17.59 10.74 1.80
C ARG A 135 16.47 9.73 1.55
N VAL A 136 15.59 10.04 0.61
CA VAL A 136 14.45 9.18 0.26
C VAL A 136 14.68 8.35 -1.01
N ARG A 137 15.83 8.51 -1.66
CA ARG A 137 16.17 7.76 -2.87
C ARG A 137 16.31 6.27 -2.56
N LEU A 138 15.53 5.46 -3.24
CA LEU A 138 15.47 4.01 -3.14
C LEU A 138 15.95 3.37 -4.43
N ASN A 139 16.97 2.53 -4.37
CA ASN A 139 17.43 1.79 -5.54
C ASN A 139 16.61 0.50 -5.72
N VAL A 140 15.94 0.40 -6.86
CA VAL A 140 15.17 -0.78 -7.28
C VAL A 140 15.96 -1.48 -8.36
N ALA A 141 16.82 -2.43 -7.97
CA ALA A 141 17.75 -3.11 -8.88
C ALA A 141 17.23 -4.46 -9.42
N LYS A 142 16.22 -5.05 -8.77
CA LYS A 142 15.73 -6.41 -9.05
C LYS A 142 14.21 -6.43 -9.09
N THR A 143 13.66 -7.53 -9.65
CA THR A 143 12.25 -7.87 -9.52
C THR A 143 11.91 -8.16 -8.05
N ASP A 144 10.65 -7.92 -7.67
CA ASP A 144 10.13 -8.28 -6.35
C ASP A 144 10.93 -7.72 -5.17
N LEU A 145 11.33 -6.45 -5.26
CA LEU A 145 11.94 -5.74 -4.14
C LEU A 145 10.88 -5.43 -3.06
N SER A 146 11.21 -5.71 -1.81
CA SER A 146 10.40 -5.32 -0.65
C SER A 146 11.11 -4.22 0.15
N THR A 147 10.37 -3.19 0.52
CA THR A 147 10.87 -2.09 1.36
C THR A 147 9.87 -1.75 2.47
N GLY A 148 10.35 -1.15 3.56
CA GLY A 148 9.53 -0.71 4.69
C GLY A 148 9.45 0.81 4.77
N VAL A 149 8.24 1.33 5.04
CA VAL A 149 8.01 2.74 5.37
C VAL A 149 7.23 2.80 6.66
N ARG A 150 7.75 3.52 7.65
CA ARG A 150 7.09 3.74 8.94
C ARG A 150 6.34 5.07 8.92
N LEU A 151 5.05 5.02 9.27
CA LEU A 151 4.25 6.24 9.41
C LEU A 151 4.54 6.94 10.74
N HIS A 152 4.59 8.26 10.67
CA HIS A 152 4.64 9.17 11.80
C HIS A 152 3.33 9.94 11.86
N TYR A 153 2.75 10.00 13.05
CA TYR A 153 1.55 10.79 13.36
C TYR A 153 1.93 11.85 14.38
N ARG A 154 1.18 12.91 14.41
CA ARG A 154 1.25 13.93 15.46
C ARG A 154 0.28 13.65 16.59
#